data_e042cc7ce0e1816e36f90526692bf572
#
_entry.id   e042cc7ce0e1816e36f90526692bf572
#
_cell.length_a   1.000
_cell.length_b   1.000
_cell.length_c   1.000
_cell.angle_alpha   90.00
_cell.angle_beta   90.00
_cell.angle_gamma   90.00
#
_symmetry.space_group_name_H-M   'P 1'
#
loop_
_entity.id
_entity.type
_entity.pdbx_description
1 polymer ?
#
loop_
_entity_poly.entity_id
_entity_poly.type
_entity_poly.pdbx_seq_one_letter_code
_entity_poly.pdbx_strand_id
1 'polypeptide(L)'
;MDPQGNMNNPQMNNQQFGGQPMNGQQYGQPMGGPQYGQPMGGPQYGQPMGGQQYRPQPNPVVTNCIQGFLGLLTSPADAIRNLMSSANIATGSIFIGLHAIVSFLFVLISLAVIGGKNLANPIFYALIMVIVLEFAVAGVATLLIGIVFRGGVNFNQAITATGIAAAYGAVAVAASCIISLLAALTEVRAIGSFADILYRSIMFVGIMLAIKAVMDVANLNPNQKIIAAAATVLVCLIVCVFLDFLGGKIADGTTISNIQSVIGSADWYHSLYK
;
A
#
# COMPACT_ATOMS: atom_id res chain seq x y z
N MET A 1 35.12 -13.87 -59.07
CA MET A 1 33.91 -14.52 -59.66
C MET A 1 32.75 -14.26 -58.73
N ASP A 2 32.03 -13.15 -59.02
CA ASP A 2 30.61 -13.01 -58.74
C ASP A 2 29.82 -13.99 -59.61
N PRO A 3 28.53 -14.30 -59.35
CA PRO A 3 27.50 -13.35 -59.00
C PRO A 3 26.29 -13.84 -58.18
N GLN A 4 25.51 -12.88 -57.76
CA GLN A 4 24.00 -12.82 -57.70
C GLN A 4 23.32 -13.81 -56.75
N GLY A 5 22.43 -13.43 -55.87
CA GLY A 5 21.35 -12.46 -55.89
C GLY A 5 20.12 -13.14 -55.36
N ASN A 6 19.51 -12.68 -54.36
CA ASN A 6 18.06 -12.79 -54.27
C ASN A 6 17.47 -11.73 -53.34
N MET A 7 16.71 -10.85 -53.94
CA MET A 7 15.80 -9.88 -53.31
C MET A 7 14.53 -10.59 -52.82
N ASN A 8 13.87 -9.88 -51.95
CA ASN A 8 12.43 -9.92 -51.63
C ASN A 8 12.01 -10.72 -50.39
N ASN A 9 11.70 -10.04 -49.30
CA ASN A 9 10.28 -9.77 -49.01
C ASN A 9 10.14 -8.82 -47.80
N PRO A 10 9.53 -7.64 -47.96
CA PRO A 10 9.09 -6.83 -46.84
C PRO A 10 7.70 -7.30 -46.44
N GLN A 11 7.58 -8.08 -45.38
CA GLN A 11 6.29 -8.35 -44.72
C GLN A 11 5.88 -7.09 -43.95
N MET A 12 4.97 -6.35 -44.53
CA MET A 12 4.17 -5.34 -43.86
C MET A 12 3.38 -6.00 -42.71
N ASN A 13 3.76 -5.68 -41.51
CA ASN A 13 2.98 -6.05 -40.34
C ASN A 13 1.94 -4.93 -40.12
N ASN A 14 0.71 -5.23 -40.48
CA ASN A 14 -0.47 -4.41 -40.28
C ASN A 14 -0.71 -4.27 -38.76
N GLN A 15 -0.26 -3.17 -38.17
CA GLN A 15 -0.71 -2.78 -36.83
C GLN A 15 -2.12 -2.19 -36.98
N GLN A 16 -3.07 -2.99 -36.58
CA GLN A 16 -4.48 -2.64 -36.46
C GLN A 16 -4.64 -1.67 -35.28
N PHE A 17 -4.72 -0.40 -35.58
CA PHE A 17 -5.14 0.66 -34.66
C PHE A 17 -6.62 0.46 -34.34
N GLY A 18 -6.92 -0.10 -33.17
CA GLY A 18 -8.25 -0.08 -32.59
C GLY A 18 -8.58 1.31 -32.07
N GLY A 19 -9.31 2.09 -32.84
CA GLY A 19 -9.79 3.41 -32.48
C GLY A 19 -10.81 3.34 -31.37
N GLN A 20 -10.58 4.08 -30.30
CA GLN A 20 -11.60 4.41 -29.31
C GLN A 20 -12.66 5.32 -29.93
N PRO A 21 -13.95 5.12 -29.66
CA PRO A 21 -14.98 6.05 -30.10
C PRO A 21 -14.89 7.34 -29.27
N MET A 22 -14.44 8.41 -29.89
CA MET A 22 -14.63 9.76 -29.36
C MET A 22 -16.12 10.08 -29.36
N ASN A 23 -16.62 10.45 -28.20
CA ASN A 23 -17.96 11.00 -28.02
C ASN A 23 -17.99 12.44 -28.60
N GLY A 24 -18.38 12.54 -29.87
CA GLY A 24 -18.48 13.79 -30.60
C GLY A 24 -19.68 14.58 -30.15
N GLN A 25 -19.45 15.79 -29.71
CA GLN A 25 -20.48 16.82 -29.53
C GLN A 25 -21.08 17.18 -30.88
N GLN A 26 -22.36 16.92 -31.01
CA GLN A 26 -23.14 17.22 -32.22
C GLN A 26 -23.63 18.67 -32.11
N TYR A 27 -22.93 19.58 -32.80
CA TYR A 27 -23.47 20.90 -33.15
C TYR A 27 -24.04 20.81 -34.58
N GLY A 28 -25.27 21.26 -34.73
CA GLY A 28 -25.81 21.54 -36.05
C GLY A 28 -27.26 21.14 -36.25
N GLN A 29 -28.21 21.98 -35.82
CA GLN A 29 -29.60 21.92 -36.33
C GLN A 29 -29.71 22.77 -37.59
N PRO A 30 -30.29 22.27 -38.68
CA PRO A 30 -30.82 23.13 -39.74
C PRO A 30 -32.28 23.51 -39.43
N MET A 31 -32.57 24.80 -39.51
CA MET A 31 -33.93 25.37 -39.60
C MET A 31 -34.65 24.91 -40.85
N GLY A 32 -35.92 24.63 -40.74
CA GLY A 32 -36.80 24.65 -41.90
C GLY A 32 -38.10 23.87 -41.72
N GLY A 33 -39.21 24.59 -41.68
CA GLY A 33 -40.51 24.14 -42.10
C GLY A 33 -41.62 24.15 -41.04
N PRO A 34 -42.71 24.96 -41.28
CA PRO A 34 -43.90 24.97 -40.42
C PRO A 34 -44.78 23.77 -40.73
N GLN A 35 -44.99 22.88 -39.75
CA GLN A 35 -45.99 21.83 -39.88
C GLN A 35 -47.19 22.18 -39.01
N TYR A 36 -48.31 22.44 -39.70
CA TYR A 36 -49.65 22.66 -39.15
C TYR A 36 -50.22 21.40 -38.54
N GLY A 37 -50.76 21.52 -37.35
CA GLY A 37 -51.98 20.84 -36.89
C GLY A 37 -51.84 19.42 -36.38
N GLN A 38 -51.79 19.22 -35.06
CA GLN A 38 -52.42 18.08 -34.43
C GLN A 38 -53.21 18.50 -33.19
N PRO A 39 -54.36 17.84 -32.92
CA PRO A 39 -55.34 18.31 -31.94
C PRO A 39 -54.90 17.97 -30.50
N MET A 40 -55.28 18.87 -29.58
CA MET A 40 -55.23 18.71 -28.15
C MET A 40 -55.91 17.40 -27.72
N GLY A 41 -55.17 16.50 -27.13
CA GLY A 41 -55.65 15.31 -26.43
C GLY A 41 -55.14 15.28 -25.02
N GLY A 42 -56.05 15.43 -24.08
CA GLY A 42 -56.12 14.96 -22.72
C GLY A 42 -55.00 15.23 -21.71
N PRO A 43 -55.34 15.59 -20.44
CA PRO A 43 -54.32 15.69 -19.37
C PRO A 43 -53.79 14.32 -19.01
N GLN A 44 -52.55 14.07 -19.37
CA GLN A 44 -51.80 12.90 -18.95
C GLN A 44 -51.42 13.05 -17.48
N TYR A 45 -52.16 12.39 -16.61
CA TYR A 45 -51.88 12.28 -15.20
C TYR A 45 -50.47 11.78 -14.95
N GLY A 46 -49.74 12.49 -14.11
CA GLY A 46 -48.33 12.34 -13.81
C GLY A 46 -47.93 10.92 -13.47
N GLN A 47 -46.94 10.43 -14.21
CA GLN A 47 -46.12 9.31 -13.74
C GLN A 47 -45.34 9.79 -12.50
N PRO A 48 -45.34 9.04 -11.39
CA PRO A 48 -44.49 9.35 -10.28
C PRO A 48 -43.04 9.29 -10.77
N MET A 49 -42.34 10.40 -10.78
CA MET A 49 -40.88 10.42 -10.87
C MET A 49 -40.34 9.55 -9.74
N GLY A 50 -40.04 8.31 -10.05
CA GLY A 50 -39.27 7.44 -9.20
C GLY A 50 -37.96 8.14 -8.94
N GLY A 51 -37.80 8.67 -7.73
CA GLY A 51 -36.57 9.31 -7.30
C GLY A 51 -35.44 8.32 -7.55
N GLN A 52 -34.57 8.63 -8.51
CA GLN A 52 -33.30 7.92 -8.66
C GLN A 52 -32.58 8.14 -7.33
N GLN A 53 -32.59 7.11 -6.50
CA GLN A 53 -31.80 7.07 -5.29
C GLN A 53 -30.34 7.30 -5.72
N TYR A 54 -29.85 8.51 -5.44
CA TYR A 54 -28.47 8.90 -5.70
C TYR A 54 -27.60 7.96 -4.85
N ARG A 55 -27.16 6.85 -5.45
CA ARG A 55 -26.13 6.02 -4.84
C ARG A 55 -24.80 6.76 -5.00
N PRO A 56 -24.20 7.23 -3.90
CA PRO A 56 -22.88 7.86 -3.98
C PRO A 56 -21.93 6.89 -4.70
N GLN A 57 -21.32 7.33 -5.79
CA GLN A 57 -20.30 6.54 -6.44
C GLN A 57 -19.14 6.35 -5.45
N PRO A 58 -18.66 5.12 -5.26
CA PRO A 58 -17.52 4.87 -4.40
C PRO A 58 -16.32 5.71 -4.88
N ASN A 59 -15.59 6.30 -3.94
CA ASN A 59 -14.39 7.05 -4.28
C ASN A 59 -13.39 6.10 -5.00
N PRO A 60 -12.96 6.41 -6.23
CA PRO A 60 -12.12 5.53 -7.03
C PRO A 60 -10.80 5.19 -6.33
N VAL A 61 -10.24 6.12 -5.53
CA VAL A 61 -9.01 5.87 -4.77
C VAL A 61 -9.23 4.77 -3.73
N VAL A 62 -10.32 4.83 -2.97
CA VAL A 62 -10.66 3.81 -1.95
C VAL A 62 -10.91 2.46 -2.59
N THR A 63 -11.65 2.43 -3.71
CA THR A 63 -11.91 1.19 -4.43
C THR A 63 -10.60 0.56 -4.93
N ASN A 64 -9.71 1.36 -5.52
CA ASN A 64 -8.40 0.89 -5.97
C ASN A 64 -7.53 0.39 -4.82
N CYS A 65 -7.57 1.04 -3.64
CA CYS A 65 -6.84 0.58 -2.47
C CYS A 65 -7.37 -0.76 -1.95
N ILE A 66 -8.70 -0.93 -1.87
CA ILE A 66 -9.29 -2.22 -1.44
C ILE A 66 -8.93 -3.33 -2.41
N GLN A 67 -9.07 -3.10 -3.72
CA GLN A 67 -8.70 -4.06 -4.76
C GLN A 67 -7.19 -4.36 -4.73
N GLY A 68 -6.37 -3.31 -4.56
CA GLY A 68 -4.92 -3.44 -4.41
C GLY A 68 -4.55 -4.29 -3.19
N PHE A 69 -5.15 -4.04 -2.03
CA PHE A 69 -4.91 -4.80 -0.81
C PHE A 69 -5.29 -6.29 -0.98
N LEU A 70 -6.48 -6.56 -1.48
CA LEU A 70 -6.92 -7.94 -1.76
C LEU A 70 -6.03 -8.61 -2.81
N GLY A 71 -5.66 -7.87 -3.85
CA GLY A 71 -4.74 -8.35 -4.88
C GLY A 71 -3.36 -8.70 -4.32
N LEU A 72 -2.82 -7.93 -3.38
CA LEU A 72 -1.54 -8.25 -2.72
C LEU A 72 -1.58 -9.59 -1.98
N LEU A 73 -2.74 -10.02 -1.48
CA LEU A 73 -2.90 -11.29 -0.79
C LEU A 73 -3.17 -12.48 -1.74
N THR A 74 -3.79 -12.22 -2.90
CA THR A 74 -4.23 -13.29 -3.82
C THR A 74 -3.34 -13.43 -5.05
N SER A 75 -2.87 -12.32 -5.61
CA SER A 75 -2.07 -12.24 -6.85
C SER A 75 -1.04 -11.12 -6.73
N PRO A 76 -0.03 -11.26 -5.84
CA PRO A 76 0.86 -10.16 -5.47
C PRO A 76 1.63 -9.55 -6.66
N ALA A 77 2.04 -10.35 -7.64
CA ALA A 77 2.79 -9.85 -8.79
C ALA A 77 1.98 -8.88 -9.65
N ASP A 78 0.72 -9.20 -9.92
CA ASP A 78 -0.17 -8.35 -10.71
C ASP A 78 -0.63 -7.13 -9.93
N ALA A 79 -0.93 -7.31 -8.64
CA ALA A 79 -1.28 -6.21 -7.75
C ALA A 79 -0.15 -5.18 -7.64
N ILE A 80 1.10 -5.62 -7.45
CA ILE A 80 2.28 -4.75 -7.41
C ILE A 80 2.42 -3.99 -8.72
N ARG A 81 2.32 -4.67 -9.88
CA ARG A 81 2.41 -4.02 -11.18
C ARG A 81 1.33 -2.93 -11.36
N ASN A 82 0.09 -3.24 -11.00
CA ASN A 82 -1.02 -2.29 -11.09
C ASN A 82 -0.84 -1.10 -10.14
N LEU A 83 -0.46 -1.34 -8.89
CA LEU A 83 -0.21 -0.29 -7.90
C LEU A 83 0.96 0.60 -8.32
N MET A 84 2.04 0.03 -8.84
CA MET A 84 3.22 0.80 -9.27
C MET A 84 2.98 1.56 -10.57
N SER A 85 2.15 1.07 -11.49
CA SER A 85 1.78 1.78 -12.72
C SER A 85 0.89 3.00 -12.46
N SER A 86 0.08 2.95 -11.38
CA SER A 86 -0.78 4.04 -10.91
C SER A 86 -0.27 4.69 -9.62
N ALA A 87 1.05 4.61 -9.37
CA ALA A 87 1.66 5.03 -8.12
C ALA A 87 1.31 6.48 -7.75
N ASN A 88 0.76 6.67 -6.57
CA ASN A 88 0.42 7.97 -6.03
C ASN A 88 0.53 8.00 -4.50
N ILE A 89 0.70 9.19 -3.96
CA ILE A 89 0.89 9.41 -2.53
C ILE A 89 -0.32 8.92 -1.71
N ALA A 90 -1.53 9.07 -2.24
CA ALA A 90 -2.75 8.71 -1.51
C ALA A 90 -2.83 7.19 -1.28
N THR A 91 -2.54 6.38 -2.30
CA THR A 91 -2.55 4.91 -2.18
C THR A 91 -1.51 4.42 -1.16
N GLY A 92 -0.27 4.90 -1.26
CA GLY A 92 0.79 4.56 -0.30
C GLY A 92 0.42 4.96 1.12
N SER A 93 -0.06 6.20 1.31
CA SER A 93 -0.45 6.72 2.63
C SER A 93 -1.65 5.99 3.24
N ILE A 94 -2.62 5.52 2.44
CA ILE A 94 -3.74 4.71 2.94
C ILE A 94 -3.23 3.38 3.50
N PHE A 95 -2.31 2.69 2.84
CA PHE A 95 -1.74 1.45 3.35
C PHE A 95 -0.89 1.67 4.60
N ILE A 96 -0.10 2.75 4.65
CA ILE A 96 0.64 3.17 5.84
C ILE A 96 -0.32 3.47 6.99
N GLY A 97 -1.39 4.22 6.72
CA GLY A 97 -2.44 4.50 7.70
C GLY A 97 -3.13 3.25 8.22
N LEU A 98 -3.41 2.28 7.34
CA LEU A 98 -3.98 0.99 7.73
C LEU A 98 -3.04 0.23 8.68
N HIS A 99 -1.75 0.16 8.37
CA HIS A 99 -0.74 -0.47 9.23
C HIS A 99 -0.66 0.23 10.59
N ALA A 100 -0.62 1.56 10.61
CA ALA A 100 -0.58 2.35 11.83
C ALA A 100 -1.83 2.13 12.70
N ILE A 101 -3.03 2.09 12.10
CA ILE A 101 -4.29 1.84 12.82
C ILE A 101 -4.30 0.42 13.40
N VAL A 102 -3.92 -0.59 12.63
CA VAL A 102 -3.88 -1.98 13.10
C VAL A 102 -2.85 -2.14 14.22
N SER A 103 -1.67 -1.52 14.10
CA SER A 103 -0.65 -1.50 15.16
C SER A 103 -1.14 -0.79 16.42
N PHE A 104 -1.82 0.34 16.28
CA PHE A 104 -2.47 1.06 17.39
C PHE A 104 -3.47 0.18 18.12
N LEU A 105 -4.38 -0.49 17.39
CA LEU A 105 -5.37 -1.39 17.97
C LEU A 105 -4.72 -2.57 18.70
N PHE A 106 -3.66 -3.12 18.12
CA PHE A 106 -2.90 -4.21 18.76
C PHE A 106 -2.28 -3.76 20.09
N VAL A 107 -1.62 -2.60 20.13
CA VAL A 107 -1.05 -2.05 21.37
C VAL A 107 -2.15 -1.79 22.39
N LEU A 108 -3.29 -1.24 21.96
CA LEU A 108 -4.42 -0.95 22.85
C LEU A 108 -5.00 -2.23 23.47
N ILE A 109 -5.20 -3.28 22.67
CA ILE A 109 -5.68 -4.58 23.14
C ILE A 109 -4.66 -5.20 24.12
N SER A 110 -3.38 -5.19 23.75
CA SER A 110 -2.32 -5.72 24.59
C SER A 110 -2.26 -5.04 25.95
N LEU A 111 -2.34 -3.71 25.99
CA LEU A 111 -2.34 -2.93 27.23
C LEU A 111 -3.62 -3.16 28.05
N ALA A 112 -4.77 -3.34 27.43
CA ALA A 112 -6.00 -3.67 28.13
C ALA A 112 -5.92 -5.03 28.84
N VAL A 113 -5.25 -6.01 28.20
CA VAL A 113 -5.03 -7.35 28.77
C VAL A 113 -4.00 -7.31 29.91
N ILE A 114 -2.93 -6.51 29.77
CA ILE A 114 -1.85 -6.42 30.78
C ILE A 114 -2.25 -5.56 32.01
N GLY A 115 -3.30 -4.73 31.89
CA GLY A 115 -3.74 -3.86 32.98
C GLY A 115 -2.83 -2.66 33.23
N GLY A 116 -2.14 -2.15 32.21
CA GLY A 116 -1.20 -1.02 32.29
C GLY A 116 -1.87 0.30 32.71
N LYS A 117 -1.26 1.03 33.66
CA LYS A 117 -1.83 2.26 34.22
C LYS A 117 -1.51 3.54 33.43
N ASN A 118 -0.50 3.54 32.54
CA ASN A 118 -0.06 4.71 31.75
C ASN A 118 -0.13 4.42 30.25
N LEU A 119 -1.34 4.41 29.71
CA LEU A 119 -1.64 3.93 28.35
C LEU A 119 -1.35 4.95 27.23
N ALA A 120 -1.42 6.25 27.53
CA ALA A 120 -1.43 7.27 26.50
C ALA A 120 -0.11 7.35 25.70
N ASN A 121 1.05 7.40 26.38
CA ASN A 121 2.34 7.58 25.73
C ASN A 121 2.73 6.43 24.79
N PRO A 122 2.66 5.14 25.18
CA PRO A 122 3.02 4.04 24.29
C PRO A 122 2.11 3.93 23.06
N ILE A 123 0.83 4.24 23.20
CA ILE A 123 -0.15 4.19 22.12
C ILE A 123 0.15 5.27 21.06
N PHE A 124 0.30 6.53 21.48
CA PHE A 124 0.62 7.61 20.56
C PHE A 124 1.99 7.43 19.93
N TYR A 125 2.96 6.95 20.69
CA TYR A 125 4.30 6.66 20.19
C TYR A 125 4.24 5.62 19.06
N ALA A 126 3.58 4.48 19.27
CA ALA A 126 3.47 3.44 18.26
C ALA A 126 2.82 3.96 16.96
N LEU A 127 1.72 4.71 17.08
CA LEU A 127 1.04 5.29 15.92
C LEU A 127 1.93 6.27 15.15
N ILE A 128 2.54 7.22 15.83
CA ILE A 128 3.38 8.26 15.21
C ILE A 128 4.64 7.64 14.63
N MET A 129 5.30 6.72 15.35
CA MET A 129 6.56 6.12 14.90
C MET A 129 6.37 5.25 13.67
N VAL A 130 5.29 4.47 13.57
CA VAL A 130 4.99 3.69 12.34
C VAL A 130 4.87 4.63 11.15
N ILE A 131 4.09 5.71 11.26
CA ILE A 131 3.89 6.67 10.17
C ILE A 131 5.22 7.36 9.81
N VAL A 132 5.92 7.94 10.78
CA VAL A 132 7.18 8.66 10.55
C VAL A 132 8.24 7.75 9.93
N LEU A 133 8.36 6.53 10.42
CA LEU A 133 9.33 5.55 9.92
C LEU A 133 9.06 5.19 8.46
N GLU A 134 7.82 4.91 8.11
CA GLU A 134 7.48 4.49 6.75
C GLU A 134 7.62 5.64 5.74
N PHE A 135 7.26 6.87 6.13
CA PHE A 135 7.55 8.03 5.30
C PHE A 135 9.05 8.31 5.16
N ALA A 136 9.83 8.11 6.23
CA ALA A 136 11.29 8.24 6.18
C ALA A 136 11.90 7.19 5.23
N VAL A 137 11.45 5.95 5.28
CA VAL A 137 11.88 4.87 4.36
C VAL A 137 11.57 5.24 2.91
N ALA A 138 10.38 5.76 2.62
CA ALA A 138 10.02 6.23 1.28
C ALA A 138 10.92 7.40 0.82
N GLY A 139 11.24 8.33 1.72
CA GLY A 139 12.18 9.42 1.46
C GLY A 139 13.59 8.93 1.14
N VAL A 140 14.12 8.00 1.94
CA VAL A 140 15.44 7.36 1.72
C VAL A 140 15.47 6.63 0.38
N ALA A 141 14.43 5.85 0.06
CA ALA A 141 14.36 5.15 -1.22
C ALA A 141 14.36 6.11 -2.41
N THR A 142 13.61 7.22 -2.31
CA THR A 142 13.60 8.27 -3.35
C THR A 142 14.98 8.91 -3.52
N LEU A 143 15.63 9.29 -2.42
CA LEU A 143 16.96 9.92 -2.46
C LEU A 143 18.01 8.96 -3.04
N LEU A 144 18.10 7.75 -2.53
CA LEU A 144 19.13 6.82 -2.96
C LEU A 144 18.88 6.29 -4.36
N ILE A 145 17.72 5.68 -4.60
CA ILE A 145 17.45 5.01 -5.88
C ILE A 145 17.13 6.05 -6.97
N GLY A 146 16.33 7.07 -6.64
CA GLY A 146 15.93 8.11 -7.59
C GLY A 146 17.06 9.05 -7.97
N ILE A 147 17.78 9.60 -6.98
CA ILE A 147 18.75 10.68 -7.17
C ILE A 147 20.19 10.15 -7.22
N VAL A 148 20.65 9.44 -6.17
CA VAL A 148 22.07 9.01 -6.07
C VAL A 148 22.41 7.99 -7.15
N PHE A 149 21.59 6.95 -7.31
CA PHE A 149 21.77 5.93 -8.35
C PHE A 149 21.21 6.34 -9.70
N ARG A 150 20.50 7.50 -9.79
CA ARG A 150 19.86 7.99 -11.02
C ARG A 150 18.86 7.00 -11.64
N GLY A 151 18.21 6.20 -10.80
CA GLY A 151 17.22 5.22 -11.24
C GLY A 151 15.87 5.82 -11.63
N GLY A 152 15.68 7.13 -11.47
CA GLY A 152 14.46 7.85 -11.87
C GLY A 152 13.24 7.56 -11.00
N VAL A 153 13.40 6.89 -9.87
CA VAL A 153 12.32 6.61 -8.92
C VAL A 153 11.88 7.91 -8.25
N ASN A 154 10.61 8.24 -8.36
CA ASN A 154 10.02 9.40 -7.71
C ASN A 154 9.37 9.03 -6.36
N PHE A 155 9.01 10.06 -5.57
CA PHE A 155 8.44 9.86 -4.24
C PHE A 155 7.09 9.10 -4.28
N ASN A 156 6.25 9.30 -5.30
CA ASN A 156 4.98 8.57 -5.43
C ASN A 156 5.22 7.06 -5.58
N GLN A 157 6.22 6.67 -6.35
CA GLN A 157 6.60 5.26 -6.52
C GLN A 157 7.19 4.69 -5.22
N ALA A 158 8.08 5.44 -4.57
CA ALA A 158 8.69 5.01 -3.32
C ALA A 158 7.66 4.84 -2.20
N ILE A 159 6.74 5.81 -2.02
CA ILE A 159 5.72 5.72 -0.98
C ILE A 159 4.66 4.65 -1.28
N THR A 160 4.35 4.39 -2.55
CA THR A 160 3.47 3.28 -2.94
C THR A 160 4.14 1.94 -2.61
N ALA A 161 5.43 1.78 -2.90
CA ALA A 161 6.18 0.57 -2.56
C ALA A 161 6.28 0.38 -1.04
N THR A 162 6.56 1.44 -0.27
CA THR A 162 6.54 1.38 1.19
C THR A 162 5.14 1.01 1.70
N GLY A 163 4.08 1.55 1.09
CA GLY A 163 2.70 1.17 1.37
C GLY A 163 2.41 -0.31 1.11
N ILE A 164 3.05 -0.93 0.10
CA ILE A 164 2.96 -2.39 -0.11
C ILE A 164 3.55 -3.14 1.10
N ALA A 165 4.72 -2.74 1.59
CA ALA A 165 5.27 -3.33 2.82
C ALA A 165 4.35 -3.11 4.03
N ALA A 166 3.79 -1.91 4.17
CA ALA A 166 2.84 -1.56 5.22
C ALA A 166 1.57 -2.41 5.19
N ALA A 167 1.04 -2.72 4.00
CA ALA A 167 -0.11 -3.62 3.85
C ALA A 167 0.19 -5.01 4.42
N TYR A 168 1.36 -5.58 4.13
CA TYR A 168 1.80 -6.83 4.76
C TYR A 168 2.08 -6.67 6.25
N GLY A 169 2.58 -5.50 6.68
CA GLY A 169 2.73 -5.13 8.09
C GLY A 169 1.41 -5.19 8.85
N ALA A 170 0.35 -4.62 8.29
CA ALA A 170 -0.98 -4.68 8.89
C ALA A 170 -1.48 -6.12 9.05
N VAL A 171 -1.28 -6.98 8.03
CA VAL A 171 -1.61 -8.41 8.09
C VAL A 171 -0.77 -9.12 9.14
N ALA A 172 0.54 -8.83 9.20
CA ALA A 172 1.45 -9.42 10.17
C ALA A 172 1.03 -9.11 11.61
N VAL A 173 0.74 -7.83 11.89
CA VAL A 173 0.26 -7.39 13.21
C VAL A 173 -1.07 -8.04 13.56
N ALA A 174 -2.05 -8.05 12.65
CA ALA A 174 -3.36 -8.66 12.89
C ALA A 174 -3.26 -10.16 13.18
N ALA A 175 -2.49 -10.89 12.35
CA ALA A 175 -2.28 -12.33 12.54
C ALA A 175 -1.56 -12.65 13.86
N SER A 176 -0.49 -11.90 14.16
CA SER A 176 0.25 -12.10 15.42
C SER A 176 -0.59 -11.75 16.63
N CYS A 177 -1.45 -10.72 16.56
CA CYS A 177 -2.38 -10.36 17.62
C CYS A 177 -3.33 -11.52 17.96
N ILE A 178 -3.97 -12.11 16.95
CA ILE A 178 -4.90 -13.23 17.14
C ILE A 178 -4.18 -14.42 17.79
N ILE A 179 -2.98 -14.77 17.32
CA ILE A 179 -2.22 -15.90 17.87
C ILE A 179 -1.71 -15.60 19.27
N SER A 180 -1.29 -14.36 19.55
CA SER A 180 -0.86 -13.94 20.87
C SER A 180 -2.00 -13.96 21.89
N LEU A 181 -3.22 -13.58 21.49
CA LEU A 181 -4.41 -13.72 22.34
C LEU A 181 -4.71 -15.20 22.64
N LEU A 182 -4.59 -16.09 21.64
CA LEU A 182 -4.73 -17.53 21.86
C LEU A 182 -3.63 -18.05 22.80
N ALA A 183 -2.39 -17.59 22.67
CA ALA A 183 -1.31 -17.93 23.58
C ALA A 183 -1.61 -17.51 25.03
N ALA A 184 -2.15 -16.31 25.21
CA ALA A 184 -2.55 -15.80 26.52
C ALA A 184 -3.70 -16.62 27.16
N LEU A 185 -4.67 -17.06 26.34
CA LEU A 185 -5.79 -17.88 26.81
C LEU A 185 -5.40 -19.32 27.16
N THR A 186 -4.39 -19.86 26.47
CA THR A 186 -3.98 -21.26 26.63
C THR A 186 -2.76 -21.44 27.53
N GLU A 187 -2.09 -20.35 27.91
CA GLU A 187 -0.83 -20.32 28.69
C GLU A 187 0.33 -21.09 28.01
N VAL A 188 0.24 -21.37 26.72
CA VAL A 188 1.22 -22.14 25.97
C VAL A 188 2.28 -21.22 25.34
N ARG A 189 3.47 -21.17 25.92
CA ARG A 189 4.59 -20.32 25.46
C ARG A 189 4.96 -20.53 23.98
N ALA A 190 4.91 -21.77 23.50
CA ALA A 190 5.25 -22.08 22.11
C ALA A 190 4.37 -21.33 21.09
N ILE A 191 3.10 -21.07 21.45
CA ILE A 191 2.17 -20.30 20.59
C ILE A 191 2.62 -18.84 20.50
N GLY A 192 3.09 -18.24 21.60
CA GLY A 192 3.63 -16.87 21.60
C GLY A 192 4.89 -16.75 20.73
N SER A 193 5.83 -17.71 20.82
CA SER A 193 7.01 -17.74 19.96
C SER A 193 6.66 -17.91 18.49
N PHE A 194 5.62 -18.70 18.19
CA PHE A 194 5.12 -18.84 16.82
C PHE A 194 4.53 -17.52 16.29
N ALA A 195 3.82 -16.76 17.10
CA ALA A 195 3.29 -15.45 16.73
C ALA A 195 4.41 -14.48 16.30
N ASP A 196 5.53 -14.44 17.03
CA ASP A 196 6.68 -13.60 16.69
C ASP A 196 7.34 -14.04 15.36
N ILE A 197 7.56 -15.34 15.19
CA ILE A 197 8.12 -15.88 13.95
C ILE A 197 7.20 -15.55 12.76
N LEU A 198 5.90 -15.70 12.91
CA LEU A 198 4.92 -15.40 11.87
C LEU A 198 4.94 -13.92 11.51
N TYR A 199 4.93 -13.03 12.52
CA TYR A 199 5.03 -11.58 12.32
C TYR A 199 6.26 -11.22 11.49
N ARG A 200 7.44 -11.67 11.92
CA ARG A 200 8.72 -11.38 11.22
C ARG A 200 8.74 -11.95 9.81
N SER A 201 8.17 -13.13 9.60
CA SER A 201 8.13 -13.78 8.28
C SER A 201 7.25 -13.00 7.31
N ILE A 202 6.04 -12.58 7.73
CA ILE A 202 5.14 -11.79 6.88
C ILE A 202 5.73 -10.41 6.59
N MET A 203 6.31 -9.75 7.59
CA MET A 203 6.99 -8.46 7.41
C MET A 203 8.15 -8.57 6.43
N PHE A 204 8.96 -9.62 6.53
CA PHE A 204 10.07 -9.86 5.60
C PHE A 204 9.57 -10.02 4.16
N VAL A 205 8.50 -10.78 3.94
CA VAL A 205 7.87 -10.91 2.61
C VAL A 205 7.42 -9.53 2.10
N GLY A 206 6.74 -8.73 2.93
CA GLY A 206 6.31 -7.38 2.56
C GLY A 206 7.47 -6.47 2.15
N ILE A 207 8.56 -6.48 2.91
CA ILE A 207 9.78 -5.72 2.59
C ILE A 207 10.40 -6.19 1.27
N MET A 208 10.53 -7.48 1.04
CA MET A 208 11.07 -8.03 -0.21
C MET A 208 10.23 -7.64 -1.42
N LEU A 209 8.90 -7.68 -1.29
CA LEU A 209 7.99 -7.25 -2.35
C LEU A 209 8.05 -5.75 -2.62
N ALA A 210 8.21 -4.92 -1.59
CA ALA A 210 8.41 -3.48 -1.73
C ALA A 210 9.74 -3.16 -2.45
N ILE A 211 10.84 -3.83 -2.07
CA ILE A 211 12.14 -3.69 -2.75
C ILE A 211 11.99 -4.08 -4.22
N LYS A 212 11.37 -5.24 -4.50
CA LYS A 212 11.11 -5.67 -5.86
C LYS A 212 10.31 -4.64 -6.63
N ALA A 213 9.22 -4.12 -6.06
CA ALA A 213 8.35 -3.12 -6.67
C ALA A 213 9.13 -1.87 -7.12
N VAL A 214 9.99 -1.33 -6.26
CA VAL A 214 10.84 -0.18 -6.59
C VAL A 214 11.88 -0.53 -7.65
N MET A 215 12.52 -1.70 -7.54
CA MET A 215 13.55 -2.11 -8.50
C MET A 215 12.99 -2.43 -9.89
N ASP A 216 11.74 -2.87 -9.99
CA ASP A 216 11.08 -3.13 -11.27
C ASP A 216 10.84 -1.82 -12.05
N VAL A 217 10.53 -0.71 -11.37
CA VAL A 217 10.32 0.61 -12.00
C VAL A 217 11.60 1.43 -12.14
N ALA A 218 12.67 1.08 -11.41
CA ALA A 218 13.94 1.78 -11.48
C ALA A 218 14.66 1.50 -12.82
N ASN A 219 15.07 2.58 -13.49
CA ASN A 219 15.83 2.52 -14.74
C ASN A 219 17.33 2.28 -14.45
N LEU A 220 17.66 1.13 -13.90
CA LEU A 220 19.01 0.70 -13.53
C LEU A 220 19.35 -0.63 -14.19
N ASN A 221 20.63 -0.84 -14.47
CA ASN A 221 21.09 -2.16 -14.91
C ASN A 221 21.04 -3.19 -13.74
N PRO A 222 21.03 -4.50 -14.02
CA PRO A 222 20.87 -5.52 -12.98
C PRO A 222 21.84 -5.41 -11.80
N ASN A 223 23.13 -5.13 -12.07
CA ASN A 223 24.13 -5.00 -11.02
C ASN A 223 23.89 -3.75 -10.16
N GLN A 224 23.52 -2.62 -10.79
CA GLN A 224 23.17 -1.41 -10.07
C GLN A 224 21.91 -1.59 -9.21
N LYS A 225 20.91 -2.36 -9.67
CA LYS A 225 19.72 -2.68 -8.88
C LYS A 225 20.08 -3.38 -7.57
N ILE A 226 20.96 -4.36 -7.61
CA ILE A 226 21.42 -5.09 -6.42
C ILE A 226 22.12 -4.14 -5.44
N ILE A 227 23.06 -3.33 -5.93
CA ILE A 227 23.82 -2.39 -5.10
C ILE A 227 22.88 -1.33 -4.52
N ALA A 228 21.97 -0.76 -5.34
CA ALA A 228 21.01 0.24 -4.90
C ALA A 228 20.04 -0.32 -3.85
N ALA A 229 19.54 -1.54 -4.03
CA ALA A 229 18.71 -2.22 -3.05
C ALA A 229 19.44 -2.43 -1.72
N ALA A 230 20.67 -2.97 -1.76
CA ALA A 230 21.46 -3.21 -0.56
C ALA A 230 21.80 -1.90 0.17
N ALA A 231 22.20 -0.86 -0.55
CA ALA A 231 22.49 0.47 0.02
C ALA A 231 21.23 1.08 0.65
N THR A 232 20.07 0.97 -0.02
CA THR A 232 18.80 1.48 0.51
C THR A 232 18.40 0.77 1.78
N VAL A 233 18.47 -0.56 1.83
CA VAL A 233 18.19 -1.35 3.03
C VAL A 233 19.12 -0.95 4.18
N LEU A 234 20.43 -0.83 3.93
CA LEU A 234 21.40 -0.45 4.94
C LEU A 234 21.11 0.95 5.51
N VAL A 235 20.85 1.93 4.65
CA VAL A 235 20.54 3.30 5.11
C VAL A 235 19.19 3.35 5.83
N CYS A 236 18.18 2.61 5.35
CA CYS A 236 16.92 2.48 6.07
C CYS A 236 17.10 1.90 7.47
N LEU A 237 17.93 0.86 7.63
CA LEU A 237 18.24 0.29 8.96
C LEU A 237 18.91 1.34 9.87
N ILE A 238 19.86 2.12 9.36
CA ILE A 238 20.51 3.18 10.13
C ILE A 238 19.49 4.25 10.55
N VAL A 239 18.61 4.66 9.62
CA VAL A 239 17.54 5.63 9.92
C VAL A 239 16.56 5.08 10.95
N CYS A 240 16.17 3.79 10.84
CA CYS A 240 15.31 3.12 11.81
C CYS A 240 15.93 3.15 13.22
N VAL A 241 17.20 2.75 13.36
CA VAL A 241 17.92 2.75 14.64
C VAL A 241 18.03 4.18 15.20
N PHE A 242 18.30 5.15 14.34
CA PHE A 242 18.41 6.56 14.75
C PHE A 242 17.07 7.12 15.23
N LEU A 243 15.98 6.86 14.52
CA LEU A 243 14.63 7.28 14.91
C LEU A 243 14.18 6.59 16.19
N ASP A 244 14.49 5.33 16.37
CA ASP A 244 14.21 4.57 17.59
C ASP A 244 14.98 5.15 18.79
N PHE A 245 16.27 5.49 18.59
CA PHE A 245 17.07 6.16 19.60
C PHE A 245 16.52 7.54 19.98
N LEU A 246 16.10 8.35 18.99
CA LEU A 246 15.48 9.65 19.26
C LEU A 246 14.13 9.50 19.96
N GLY A 247 13.29 8.59 19.47
CA GLY A 247 12.01 8.29 20.07
C GLY A 247 12.16 7.79 21.51
N GLY A 248 13.21 7.00 21.80
CA GLY A 248 13.55 6.52 23.14
C GLY A 248 13.85 7.61 24.12
N LYS A 249 14.48 8.68 23.66
CA LYS A 249 14.73 9.86 24.50
C LYS A 249 13.49 10.70 24.76
N ILE A 250 12.51 10.67 23.84
CA ILE A 250 11.27 11.44 23.96
C ILE A 250 10.25 10.73 24.85
N ALA A 251 10.23 9.40 24.84
CA ALA A 251 9.21 8.58 25.49
C ALA A 251 9.63 7.99 26.85
N ASP A 252 10.64 8.53 27.54
CA ASP A 252 11.24 7.89 28.73
C ASP A 252 11.59 6.40 28.50
N GLY A 253 12.87 6.06 28.45
CA GLY A 253 13.43 4.78 27.94
C GLY A 253 12.80 3.46 28.39
N THR A 254 11.94 3.48 29.42
CA THR A 254 11.16 2.35 29.88
C THR A 254 9.98 2.02 28.95
N THR A 255 9.46 3.00 28.23
CA THR A 255 8.28 2.83 27.38
C THR A 255 8.63 2.13 26.07
N ILE A 256 9.83 2.36 25.52
CA ILE A 256 10.25 1.76 24.25
C ILE A 256 10.69 0.33 24.39
N SER A 257 11.46 0.01 25.44
CA SER A 257 11.79 -1.38 25.73
C SER A 257 10.53 -2.22 25.95
N ASN A 258 9.48 -1.63 26.54
CA ASN A 258 8.20 -2.29 26.73
C ASN A 258 7.39 -2.39 25.41
N ILE A 259 7.45 -1.41 24.49
CA ILE A 259 6.78 -1.50 23.19
C ILE A 259 7.53 -2.44 22.24
N GLN A 260 8.85 -2.41 22.21
CA GLN A 260 9.65 -3.37 21.45
C GLN A 260 9.48 -4.79 22.00
N SER A 261 9.34 -4.96 23.30
CA SER A 261 8.98 -6.24 23.90
C SER A 261 7.55 -6.66 23.55
N VAL A 262 6.62 -5.73 23.44
CA VAL A 262 5.23 -6.00 23.05
C VAL A 262 5.10 -6.25 21.55
N ILE A 263 5.84 -5.53 20.69
CA ILE A 263 5.77 -5.67 19.22
C ILE A 263 6.73 -6.74 18.69
N GLY A 264 7.85 -7.00 19.37
CA GLY A 264 8.96 -7.79 18.84
C GLY A 264 9.44 -8.98 19.67
N SER A 265 8.85 -9.27 20.82
CA SER A 265 9.26 -10.42 21.61
C SER A 265 8.10 -11.10 22.33
N ALA A 266 8.20 -12.43 22.46
CA ALA A 266 7.36 -13.22 23.38
C ALA A 266 7.51 -12.80 24.86
N ASP A 267 8.37 -11.83 25.17
CA ASP A 267 8.65 -11.37 26.54
C ASP A 267 7.52 -10.54 27.17
N TRP A 268 6.64 -9.93 26.35
CA TRP A 268 5.41 -9.30 26.89
C TRP A 268 4.55 -10.33 27.63
N TYR A 269 4.56 -11.57 27.16
CA TYR A 269 3.89 -12.69 27.79
C TYR A 269 4.46 -13.00 29.17
N HIS A 270 5.78 -12.85 29.37
CA HIS A 270 6.42 -13.03 30.68
C HIS A 270 6.10 -11.92 31.67
N SER A 271 5.74 -10.71 31.23
CA SER A 271 5.33 -9.63 32.12
C SER A 271 3.89 -9.77 32.64
N LEU A 272 3.08 -10.61 31.99
CA LEU A 272 1.71 -10.91 32.43
C LEU A 272 1.64 -11.82 33.67
N TYR A 273 2.72 -12.57 33.96
CA TYR A 273 2.75 -13.59 35.01
C TYR A 273 3.75 -13.28 36.14
N LYS A 274 4.25 -12.04 36.23
CA LYS A 274 4.91 -11.48 37.40
C LYS A 274 4.04 -10.43 38.09
#